data_9417fee81777312273ab1e0cd3a88236
#
_entry.id   9417fee81777312273ab1e0cd3a88236
#
_cell.length_a   1.000
_cell.length_b   1.000
_cell.length_c   1.000
_cell.angle_alpha   90.00
_cell.angle_beta   90.00
_cell.angle_gamma   90.00
#
_symmetry.space_group_name_H-M   'P 1'
#
loop_
_entity.id
_entity.type
_entity.pdbx_description
1 polymer ?
#
loop_
_entity_poly.entity_id
_entity_poly.type
_entity_poly.pdbx_seq_one_letter_code
_entity_poly.pdbx_strand_id
1 'polypeptide(L)'
;IIKYIEDRKNAKQDIINGDVRAILLIEDSPRMYSVLLPLIYKEIIYQTKNLMDASLTQSQRLLHLRGRPKILLTPNYETAQKFFKQFKRNMIGVISDVRFVRKGTKYSEAGLDFAKWAREIDPSIPILLQSTQKENEKMAEEVNANFLHKNSPTLLNDLKDFMVANFGFGDFVFRQPNNEEVDRASTLEQFVNGIKTIPVNSLLFHANSHHFSNWIAARTEFRLASRLRKIFAHDFKDGELLRNHLIKELNLNIDSSKEKFLDYKSSKVRAQKSNFFRLSGGSLGGKARGLGFARS
;
A
#
# COMPACT_ATOMS: atom_id res chain seq x y z
N ILE A 1 -3.83 -6.50 -20.77
CA ILE A 1 -5.19 -7.11 -20.73
C ILE A 1 -5.20 -8.36 -19.84
N ILE A 2 -4.33 -9.35 -20.02
CA ILE A 2 -4.32 -10.60 -19.24
C ILE A 2 -4.24 -10.32 -17.73
N LYS A 3 -3.30 -9.48 -17.28
CA LYS A 3 -3.12 -9.10 -15.87
C LYS A 3 -4.37 -8.51 -15.24
N TYR A 4 -5.08 -7.66 -15.96
CA TYR A 4 -6.34 -7.08 -15.49
C TYR A 4 -7.43 -8.14 -15.28
N ILE A 5 -7.53 -9.10 -16.20
CA ILE A 5 -8.49 -10.21 -16.10
C ILE A 5 -8.16 -11.10 -14.90
N GLU A 6 -6.86 -11.42 -14.71
CA GLU A 6 -6.38 -12.15 -13.54
C GLU A 6 -6.71 -11.43 -12.23
N ASP A 7 -6.37 -10.13 -12.13
CA ASP A 7 -6.62 -9.33 -10.95
C ASP A 7 -8.11 -9.30 -10.59
N ARG A 8 -8.98 -9.16 -11.59
CA ARG A 8 -10.43 -9.16 -11.39
C ARG A 8 -10.99 -10.53 -10.98
N LYS A 9 -10.52 -11.63 -11.62
CA LYS A 9 -10.97 -13.00 -11.30
C LYS A 9 -10.54 -13.42 -9.91
N ASN A 10 -9.31 -13.10 -9.52
CA ASN A 10 -8.72 -13.52 -8.26
C ASN A 10 -8.91 -12.50 -7.13
N ALA A 11 -9.58 -11.36 -7.39
CA ALA A 11 -9.72 -10.25 -6.45
C ALA A 11 -10.17 -10.70 -5.05
N LYS A 12 -11.21 -11.52 -4.96
CA LYS A 12 -11.73 -11.97 -3.66
C LYS A 12 -10.71 -12.83 -2.92
N GLN A 13 -10.07 -13.77 -3.61
CA GLN A 13 -9.08 -14.66 -3.02
C GLN A 13 -7.82 -13.90 -2.58
N ASP A 14 -7.27 -13.07 -3.47
CA ASP A 14 -6.01 -12.38 -3.22
C ASP A 14 -6.17 -11.24 -2.21
N ILE A 15 -7.25 -10.44 -2.32
CA ILE A 15 -7.43 -9.25 -1.49
C ILE A 15 -7.96 -9.64 -0.11
N ILE A 16 -9.02 -10.47 -0.01
CA ILE A 16 -9.65 -10.78 1.28
C ILE A 16 -8.86 -11.84 2.04
N ASN A 17 -8.50 -12.95 1.37
CA ASN A 17 -7.84 -14.08 2.04
C ASN A 17 -6.31 -13.90 2.09
N GLY A 18 -5.72 -13.27 1.04
CA GLY A 18 -4.29 -13.00 0.95
C GLY A 18 -3.84 -11.66 1.55
N ASP A 19 -4.79 -10.83 2.00
CA ASP A 19 -4.56 -9.47 2.55
C ASP A 19 -3.81 -8.53 1.58
N VAL A 20 -3.86 -8.85 0.27
CA VAL A 20 -3.20 -8.09 -0.78
C VAL A 20 -3.90 -6.75 -0.99
N ARG A 21 -3.16 -5.71 -1.26
CA ARG A 21 -3.69 -4.35 -1.49
C ARG A 21 -4.33 -4.21 -2.87
N ALA A 22 -5.27 -3.28 -2.99
CA ALA A 22 -6.00 -2.99 -4.22
C ALA A 22 -5.99 -1.50 -4.56
N ILE A 23 -5.92 -1.21 -5.85
CA ILE A 23 -6.09 0.11 -6.45
C ILE A 23 -7.38 0.05 -7.28
N LEU A 24 -8.29 0.98 -7.03
CA LEU A 24 -9.51 1.11 -7.84
C LEU A 24 -9.25 2.08 -8.99
N LEU A 25 -9.40 1.60 -10.22
CA LEU A 25 -9.34 2.43 -11.43
C LEU A 25 -10.73 2.56 -12.02
N ILE A 26 -11.26 3.79 -12.06
CA ILE A 26 -12.59 4.09 -12.63
C ILE A 26 -12.38 4.85 -13.94
N GLU A 27 -12.64 4.18 -15.06
CA GLU A 27 -12.48 4.74 -16.40
C GLU A 27 -13.38 3.98 -17.38
N ASP A 28 -14.24 4.69 -18.09
CA ASP A 28 -15.19 4.09 -19.05
C ASP A 28 -14.65 4.11 -20.49
N SER A 29 -13.60 4.88 -20.77
CA SER A 29 -13.00 4.99 -22.09
C SER A 29 -11.97 3.88 -22.35
N PRO A 30 -12.20 2.97 -23.32
CA PRO A 30 -11.23 1.96 -23.71
C PRO A 30 -9.88 2.55 -24.12
N ARG A 31 -9.89 3.69 -24.78
CA ARG A 31 -8.67 4.41 -25.15
C ARG A 31 -7.86 4.82 -23.93
N MET A 32 -8.51 5.37 -22.90
CA MET A 32 -7.81 5.89 -21.71
C MET A 32 -7.31 4.76 -20.82
N TYR A 33 -8.13 3.78 -20.50
CA TYR A 33 -7.64 2.67 -19.67
C TYR A 33 -6.58 1.82 -20.37
N SER A 34 -6.56 1.78 -21.71
CA SER A 34 -5.48 1.13 -22.48
C SER A 34 -4.14 1.87 -22.36
N VAL A 35 -4.14 3.15 -22.05
CA VAL A 35 -2.95 3.95 -21.72
C VAL A 35 -2.58 3.80 -20.23
N LEU A 36 -3.54 3.96 -19.34
CA LEU A 36 -3.31 4.00 -17.89
C LEU A 36 -2.90 2.64 -17.30
N LEU A 37 -3.56 1.55 -17.72
CA LEU A 37 -3.28 0.21 -17.19
C LEU A 37 -1.81 -0.21 -17.36
N PRO A 38 -1.20 -0.11 -18.57
CA PRO A 38 0.21 -0.44 -18.74
C PRO A 38 1.13 0.38 -17.85
N LEU A 39 0.80 1.66 -17.63
CA LEU A 39 1.61 2.57 -16.81
C LEU A 39 1.53 2.20 -15.33
N ILE A 40 0.32 2.01 -14.81
CA ILE A 40 0.11 1.59 -13.42
C ILE A 40 0.78 0.22 -13.19
N TYR A 41 0.59 -0.75 -14.09
CA TYR A 41 1.26 -2.05 -13.99
C TYR A 41 2.79 -1.96 -14.08
N LYS A 42 3.32 -1.11 -14.97
CA LYS A 42 4.77 -0.88 -15.08
C LYS A 42 5.34 -0.40 -13.76
N GLU A 43 4.69 0.57 -13.11
CA GLU A 43 5.14 1.08 -11.82
C GLU A 43 5.02 0.02 -10.72
N ILE A 44 3.88 -0.68 -10.60
CA ILE A 44 3.72 -1.78 -9.65
C ILE A 44 4.79 -2.85 -9.83
N ILE A 45 5.07 -3.27 -11.08
CA ILE A 45 6.08 -4.29 -11.37
C ILE A 45 7.49 -3.78 -11.03
N TYR A 46 7.80 -2.54 -11.36
CA TYR A 46 9.08 -1.91 -11.03
C TYR A 46 9.31 -1.90 -9.51
N GLN A 47 8.33 -1.46 -8.73
CA GLN A 47 8.41 -1.44 -7.28
C GLN A 47 8.51 -2.85 -6.68
N THR A 48 7.74 -3.80 -7.23
CA THR A 48 7.81 -5.21 -6.82
C THR A 48 9.19 -5.80 -7.10
N LYS A 49 9.79 -5.49 -8.25
CA LYS A 49 11.14 -5.94 -8.62
C LYS A 49 12.18 -5.39 -7.65
N ASN A 50 12.13 -4.10 -7.31
CA ASN A 50 13.07 -3.50 -6.35
C ASN A 50 13.02 -4.22 -4.99
N LEU A 51 11.80 -4.54 -4.51
CA LEU A 51 11.64 -5.33 -3.28
C LEU A 51 12.18 -6.75 -3.40
N MET A 52 12.00 -7.40 -4.56
CA MET A 52 12.54 -8.73 -4.82
C MET A 52 14.07 -8.73 -4.87
N ASP A 53 14.67 -7.71 -5.47
CA ASP A 53 16.13 -7.57 -5.56
C ASP A 53 16.76 -7.32 -4.19
N ALA A 54 16.08 -6.60 -3.31
CA ALA A 54 16.46 -6.40 -1.92
C ALA A 54 16.23 -7.62 -1.02
N SER A 55 15.52 -8.66 -1.50
CA SER A 55 15.14 -9.81 -0.70
C SER A 55 16.29 -10.81 -0.55
N LEU A 56 16.54 -11.25 0.68
CA LEU A 56 17.62 -12.19 1.02
C LEU A 56 17.30 -13.63 0.64
N THR A 57 16.00 -14.00 0.53
CA THR A 57 15.58 -15.38 0.28
C THR A 57 14.63 -15.50 -0.91
N GLN A 58 14.62 -16.67 -1.56
CA GLN A 58 13.69 -16.95 -2.65
C GLN A 58 12.23 -16.94 -2.19
N SER A 59 11.94 -17.33 -0.96
CA SER A 59 10.60 -17.29 -0.38
C SER A 59 10.07 -15.86 -0.25
N GLN A 60 10.91 -14.91 0.19
CA GLN A 60 10.57 -13.49 0.23
C GLN A 60 10.29 -12.94 -1.18
N ARG A 61 11.10 -13.28 -2.17
CA ARG A 61 10.88 -12.89 -3.57
C ARG A 61 9.52 -13.34 -4.09
N LEU A 62 9.15 -14.61 -3.85
CA LEU A 62 7.84 -15.14 -4.23
C LEU A 62 6.69 -14.43 -3.49
N LEU A 63 6.89 -14.11 -2.22
CA LEU A 63 5.90 -13.37 -1.44
C LEU A 63 5.67 -11.96 -2.01
N HIS A 64 6.74 -11.23 -2.33
CA HIS A 64 6.62 -9.91 -2.98
C HIS A 64 5.91 -10.00 -4.33
N LEU A 65 6.21 -11.02 -5.14
CA LEU A 65 5.54 -11.20 -6.43
C LEU A 65 4.04 -11.45 -6.29
N ARG A 66 3.63 -12.27 -5.30
CA ARG A 66 2.21 -12.56 -5.02
C ARG A 66 1.49 -11.41 -4.36
N GLY A 67 2.20 -10.67 -3.49
CA GLY A 67 1.68 -9.55 -2.72
C GLY A 67 1.55 -8.23 -3.48
N ARG A 68 1.86 -8.19 -4.78
CA ARG A 68 1.70 -6.97 -5.58
C ARG A 68 0.26 -6.47 -5.54
N PRO A 69 0.03 -5.16 -5.46
CA PRO A 69 -1.31 -4.59 -5.49
C PRO A 69 -2.10 -5.02 -6.74
N LYS A 70 -3.39 -5.27 -6.55
CA LYS A 70 -4.33 -5.62 -7.64
C LYS A 70 -4.99 -4.38 -8.19
N ILE A 71 -5.20 -4.33 -9.51
CA ILE A 71 -5.94 -3.24 -10.15
C ILE A 71 -7.36 -3.69 -10.41
N LEU A 72 -8.32 -2.98 -9.84
CA LEU A 72 -9.75 -3.20 -10.03
C LEU A 72 -10.29 -2.14 -10.98
N LEU A 73 -10.25 -2.41 -12.29
CA LEU A 73 -10.84 -1.53 -13.29
C LEU A 73 -12.36 -1.68 -13.33
N THR A 74 -13.06 -0.56 -13.36
CA THR A 74 -14.52 -0.49 -13.56
C THR A 74 -14.92 0.68 -14.43
N PRO A 75 -15.90 0.51 -15.34
CA PRO A 75 -16.35 1.59 -16.22
C PRO A 75 -17.53 2.40 -15.64
N ASN A 76 -18.08 2.03 -14.48
CA ASN A 76 -19.28 2.67 -13.95
C ASN A 76 -19.28 2.84 -12.44
N TYR A 77 -20.10 3.77 -11.99
CA TYR A 77 -20.23 4.21 -10.61
C TYR A 77 -20.65 3.09 -9.64
N GLU A 78 -21.65 2.33 -10.02
CA GLU A 78 -22.25 1.29 -9.17
C GLU A 78 -21.27 0.14 -8.90
N THR A 79 -20.51 -0.27 -9.91
CA THR A 79 -19.48 -1.29 -9.77
C THR A 79 -18.30 -0.73 -8.94
N ALA A 80 -17.95 0.55 -9.14
CA ALA A 80 -16.92 1.21 -8.33
C ALA A 80 -17.30 1.21 -6.84
N GLN A 81 -18.54 1.60 -6.51
CA GLN A 81 -19.04 1.55 -5.14
C GLN A 81 -19.02 0.14 -4.55
N LYS A 82 -19.44 -0.86 -5.35
CA LYS A 82 -19.43 -2.27 -4.92
C LYS A 82 -18.01 -2.72 -4.58
N PHE A 83 -17.05 -2.46 -5.45
CA PHE A 83 -15.64 -2.84 -5.21
C PHE A 83 -15.06 -2.09 -4.02
N PHE A 84 -15.31 -0.79 -3.90
CA PHE A 84 -14.81 -0.01 -2.77
C PHE A 84 -15.36 -0.53 -1.45
N LYS A 85 -16.66 -0.75 -1.31
CA LYS A 85 -17.28 -1.32 -0.10
C LYS A 85 -16.73 -2.71 0.21
N GLN A 86 -16.61 -3.58 -0.79
CA GLN A 86 -16.16 -4.97 -0.62
C GLN A 86 -14.71 -5.05 -0.17
N PHE A 87 -13.85 -4.19 -0.67
CA PHE A 87 -12.39 -4.25 -0.47
C PHE A 87 -11.83 -3.06 0.32
N LYS A 88 -12.68 -2.27 0.99
CA LYS A 88 -12.28 -1.03 1.67
C LYS A 88 -11.07 -1.17 2.60
N ARG A 89 -10.93 -2.31 3.30
CA ARG A 89 -9.83 -2.56 4.24
C ARG A 89 -8.48 -2.68 3.55
N ASN A 90 -8.48 -3.08 2.29
CA ASN A 90 -7.30 -3.33 1.49
C ASN A 90 -7.09 -2.27 0.39
N MET A 91 -8.04 -1.34 0.24
CA MET A 91 -7.93 -0.27 -0.73
C MET A 91 -6.83 0.71 -0.33
N ILE A 92 -5.88 0.97 -1.24
CA ILE A 92 -4.79 1.92 -1.02
C ILE A 92 -4.98 3.22 -1.77
N GLY A 93 -5.90 3.27 -2.73
CA GLY A 93 -6.25 4.49 -3.42
C GLY A 93 -7.19 4.28 -4.59
N VAL A 94 -7.68 5.40 -5.09
CA VAL A 94 -8.60 5.48 -6.22
C VAL A 94 -8.00 6.38 -7.30
N ILE A 95 -8.02 5.91 -8.54
CA ILE A 95 -7.72 6.71 -9.74
C ILE A 95 -9.01 6.74 -10.55
N SER A 96 -9.59 7.91 -10.77
CA SER A 96 -10.92 8.03 -11.38
C SER A 96 -10.96 9.10 -12.46
N ASP A 97 -11.63 8.80 -13.56
CA ASP A 97 -12.14 9.87 -14.43
C ASP A 97 -13.11 10.76 -13.64
N VAL A 98 -13.24 12.02 -14.00
CA VAL A 98 -14.28 12.92 -13.47
C VAL A 98 -15.63 12.60 -14.11
N ARG A 99 -15.65 12.29 -15.41
CA ARG A 99 -16.87 12.05 -16.19
C ARG A 99 -16.97 10.61 -16.68
N PHE A 100 -17.80 9.80 -16.05
CA PHE A 100 -18.05 8.42 -16.46
C PHE A 100 -19.51 7.98 -16.24
N VAL A 101 -19.81 6.71 -16.54
CA VAL A 101 -21.19 6.19 -16.52
C VAL A 101 -21.73 6.02 -15.10
N ARG A 102 -22.89 6.61 -14.83
CA ARG A 102 -23.68 6.45 -13.61
C ARG A 102 -25.15 6.22 -14.02
N LYS A 103 -25.78 5.18 -13.48
CA LYS A 103 -27.16 4.77 -13.83
C LYS A 103 -27.40 4.66 -15.34
N GLY A 104 -26.41 4.11 -16.07
CA GLY A 104 -26.50 3.89 -17.51
C GLY A 104 -26.23 5.11 -18.41
N THR A 105 -26.02 6.30 -17.85
CA THR A 105 -25.73 7.52 -18.61
C THR A 105 -24.41 8.15 -18.16
N LYS A 106 -23.73 8.89 -19.07
CA LYS A 106 -22.52 9.64 -18.69
C LYS A 106 -22.92 10.84 -17.84
N TYR A 107 -22.31 10.93 -16.65
CA TYR A 107 -22.52 12.00 -15.70
C TYR A 107 -21.26 12.82 -15.51
N SER A 108 -21.35 14.15 -15.63
CA SER A 108 -20.19 15.06 -15.69
C SER A 108 -19.37 15.09 -14.41
N GLU A 109 -19.97 14.85 -13.26
CA GLU A 109 -19.37 14.96 -11.93
C GLU A 109 -19.31 13.62 -11.18
N ALA A 110 -19.42 12.50 -11.91
CA ALA A 110 -19.45 11.18 -11.30
C ALA A 110 -18.23 10.90 -10.41
N GLY A 111 -17.04 11.35 -10.83
CA GLY A 111 -15.79 11.19 -10.07
C GLY A 111 -15.75 12.04 -8.81
N LEU A 112 -16.29 13.26 -8.85
CA LEU A 112 -16.39 14.14 -7.70
C LEU A 112 -17.35 13.56 -6.66
N ASP A 113 -18.54 13.13 -7.09
CA ASP A 113 -19.51 12.47 -6.22
C ASP A 113 -18.95 11.18 -5.62
N PHE A 114 -18.21 10.41 -6.42
CA PHE A 114 -17.54 9.21 -5.93
C PHE A 114 -16.47 9.54 -4.88
N ALA A 115 -15.69 10.60 -5.11
CA ALA A 115 -14.65 11.04 -4.17
C ALA A 115 -15.25 11.47 -2.82
N LYS A 116 -16.33 12.28 -2.84
CA LYS A 116 -17.07 12.67 -1.63
C LYS A 116 -17.55 11.45 -0.86
N TRP A 117 -18.26 10.56 -1.55
CA TRP A 117 -18.80 9.34 -0.97
C TRP A 117 -17.71 8.38 -0.44
N ALA A 118 -16.58 8.23 -1.13
CA ALA A 118 -15.49 7.36 -0.69
C ALA A 118 -14.83 7.90 0.59
N ARG A 119 -14.72 9.23 0.73
CA ARG A 119 -14.20 9.89 1.93
C ARG A 119 -15.12 9.82 3.14
N GLU A 120 -16.43 9.72 2.95
CA GLU A 120 -17.35 9.41 4.05
C GLU A 120 -17.06 8.03 4.67
N ILE A 121 -16.54 7.09 3.88
CA ILE A 121 -16.22 5.72 4.32
C ILE A 121 -14.78 5.61 4.84
N ASP A 122 -13.84 6.26 4.16
CA ASP A 122 -12.42 6.34 4.52
C ASP A 122 -11.91 7.76 4.24
N PRO A 123 -11.88 8.64 5.25
CA PRO A 123 -11.45 10.04 5.09
C PRO A 123 -10.03 10.20 4.58
N SER A 124 -9.17 9.18 4.78
CA SER A 124 -7.75 9.22 4.42
C SER A 124 -7.42 8.60 3.06
N ILE A 125 -8.42 8.03 2.36
CA ILE A 125 -8.14 7.34 1.09
C ILE A 125 -7.55 8.30 0.04
N PRO A 126 -6.39 8.02 -0.54
CA PRO A 126 -5.85 8.81 -1.62
C PRO A 126 -6.72 8.71 -2.88
N ILE A 127 -7.09 9.84 -3.44
CA ILE A 127 -7.90 9.92 -4.65
C ILE A 127 -7.19 10.79 -5.68
N LEU A 128 -7.01 10.26 -6.89
CA LEU A 128 -6.54 10.98 -8.06
C LEU A 128 -7.69 11.09 -9.05
N LEU A 129 -8.18 12.31 -9.26
CA LEU A 129 -9.16 12.60 -10.31
C LEU A 129 -8.44 13.00 -11.60
N GLN A 130 -8.95 12.55 -12.72
CA GLN A 130 -8.36 12.85 -14.02
C GLN A 130 -9.41 13.40 -14.98
N SER A 131 -9.02 14.43 -15.74
CA SER A 131 -9.90 15.04 -16.75
C SER A 131 -9.10 15.68 -17.87
N THR A 132 -9.76 15.90 -19.02
CA THR A 132 -9.24 16.75 -20.10
C THR A 132 -9.57 18.23 -19.86
N GLN A 133 -10.43 18.56 -18.92
CA GLN A 133 -10.87 19.91 -18.57
C GLN A 133 -10.10 20.39 -17.33
N LYS A 134 -9.34 21.48 -17.46
CA LYS A 134 -8.55 22.05 -16.35
C LYS A 134 -9.41 22.62 -15.23
N GLU A 135 -10.61 23.05 -15.55
CA GLU A 135 -11.57 23.62 -14.59
C GLU A 135 -11.90 22.61 -13.47
N ASN A 136 -11.83 21.33 -13.78
CA ASN A 136 -12.07 20.26 -12.82
C ASN A 136 -10.97 20.16 -11.73
N GLU A 137 -9.84 20.82 -11.88
CA GLU A 137 -8.78 20.87 -10.86
C GLU A 137 -9.28 21.54 -9.58
N LYS A 138 -9.94 22.71 -9.68
CA LYS A 138 -10.53 23.39 -8.53
C LYS A 138 -11.60 22.54 -7.84
N MET A 139 -12.42 21.85 -8.64
CA MET A 139 -13.44 20.95 -8.09
C MET A 139 -12.82 19.74 -7.39
N ALA A 140 -11.68 19.24 -7.88
CA ALA A 140 -10.95 18.17 -7.22
C ALA A 140 -10.36 18.63 -5.88
N GLU A 141 -9.83 19.86 -5.80
CA GLU A 141 -9.35 20.44 -4.54
C GLU A 141 -10.47 20.56 -3.50
N GLU A 142 -11.68 20.99 -3.90
CA GLU A 142 -12.85 21.09 -3.01
C GLU A 142 -13.23 19.74 -2.36
N VAL A 143 -12.98 18.63 -3.05
CA VAL A 143 -13.22 17.28 -2.51
C VAL A 143 -11.94 16.65 -1.94
N ASN A 144 -10.89 17.48 -1.78
CA ASN A 144 -9.58 17.05 -1.26
C ASN A 144 -8.97 15.87 -2.04
N ALA A 145 -9.08 15.91 -3.37
CA ALA A 145 -8.48 14.93 -4.29
C ALA A 145 -7.34 15.56 -5.09
N ASN A 146 -6.33 14.74 -5.42
CA ASN A 146 -5.32 15.15 -6.38
C ASN A 146 -5.92 15.21 -7.79
N PHE A 147 -5.36 16.05 -8.66
CA PHE A 147 -5.84 16.20 -10.03
C PHE A 147 -4.74 15.87 -11.04
N LEU A 148 -5.14 15.23 -12.14
CA LEU A 148 -4.27 14.87 -13.26
C LEU A 148 -4.93 15.29 -14.58
N HIS A 149 -4.26 16.16 -15.31
CA HIS A 149 -4.74 16.55 -16.64
C HIS A 149 -4.39 15.48 -17.69
N LYS A 150 -5.41 14.87 -18.33
CA LYS A 150 -5.24 13.73 -19.26
C LYS A 150 -4.36 14.05 -20.49
N ASN A 151 -4.30 15.31 -20.89
CA ASN A 151 -3.48 15.76 -22.02
C ASN A 151 -2.15 16.40 -21.58
N SER A 152 -1.76 16.25 -20.29
CA SER A 152 -0.48 16.76 -19.80
C SER A 152 0.69 16.02 -20.48
N PRO A 153 1.71 16.71 -20.93
CA PRO A 153 2.95 16.05 -21.41
C PRO A 153 3.67 15.31 -20.28
N THR A 154 3.38 15.64 -19.02
CA THR A 154 3.94 15.02 -17.81
C THR A 154 3.06 13.94 -17.21
N LEU A 155 1.94 13.57 -17.85
CA LEU A 155 0.94 12.59 -17.37
C LEU A 155 1.56 11.36 -16.71
N LEU A 156 2.61 10.81 -17.31
CA LEU A 156 3.28 9.59 -16.83
C LEU A 156 4.04 9.82 -15.53
N ASN A 157 4.74 10.95 -15.44
CA ASN A 157 5.51 11.31 -14.27
C ASN A 157 4.59 11.70 -13.13
N ASP A 158 3.55 12.49 -13.40
CA ASP A 158 2.58 12.93 -12.40
C ASP A 158 1.82 11.75 -11.80
N LEU A 159 1.42 10.76 -12.63
CA LEU A 159 0.80 9.52 -12.17
C LEU A 159 1.76 8.71 -11.30
N LYS A 160 3.01 8.56 -11.72
CA LYS A 160 4.04 7.86 -10.96
C LYS A 160 4.29 8.54 -9.62
N ASP A 161 4.46 9.86 -9.61
CA ASP A 161 4.72 10.64 -8.40
C ASP A 161 3.56 10.52 -7.41
N PHE A 162 2.31 10.58 -7.89
CA PHE A 162 1.14 10.31 -7.08
C PHE A 162 1.17 8.90 -6.47
N MET A 163 1.48 7.87 -7.26
CA MET A 163 1.53 6.48 -6.79
C MET A 163 2.64 6.28 -5.76
N VAL A 164 3.82 6.84 -5.98
CA VAL A 164 4.95 6.76 -5.05
C VAL A 164 4.61 7.46 -3.74
N ALA A 165 4.05 8.66 -3.80
CA ALA A 165 3.72 9.44 -2.63
C ALA A 165 2.60 8.82 -1.77
N ASN A 166 1.61 8.17 -2.40
CA ASN A 166 0.36 7.78 -1.71
C ASN A 166 0.18 6.28 -1.51
N PHE A 167 0.80 5.43 -2.35
CA PHE A 167 0.58 3.97 -2.29
C PHE A 167 1.68 3.23 -1.53
N GLY A 168 2.60 3.96 -0.91
CA GLY A 168 3.68 3.39 -0.10
C GLY A 168 4.81 2.77 -0.92
N PHE A 169 4.95 3.14 -2.20
CA PHE A 169 6.02 2.69 -3.06
C PHE A 169 7.32 3.47 -2.79
N GLY A 170 8.48 2.87 -3.13
CA GLY A 170 9.78 3.50 -2.92
C GLY A 170 10.14 3.68 -1.44
N ASP A 171 11.03 4.63 -1.16
CA ASP A 171 11.43 4.99 0.20
C ASP A 171 10.25 5.62 0.95
N PHE A 172 10.23 5.42 2.27
CA PHE A 172 9.34 6.20 3.11
C PHE A 172 9.93 7.57 3.34
N VAL A 173 9.22 8.60 2.94
CA VAL A 173 9.62 9.99 3.16
C VAL A 173 8.80 10.53 4.32
N PHE A 174 9.48 10.78 5.46
CA PHE A 174 8.86 11.45 6.58
C PHE A 174 8.71 12.93 6.26
N ARG A 175 7.47 13.42 6.29
CA ARG A 175 7.12 14.81 5.94
C ARG A 175 6.32 15.46 7.04
N GLN A 176 6.43 16.77 7.14
CA GLN A 176 5.53 17.58 7.94
C GLN A 176 4.21 17.85 7.16
N PRO A 177 3.15 18.34 7.83
CA PRO A 177 1.90 18.72 7.16
C PRO A 177 2.07 19.74 6.02
N ASN A 178 3.12 20.57 6.06
CA ASN A 178 3.49 21.52 5.01
C ASN A 178 4.28 20.91 3.85
N ASN A 179 4.38 19.56 3.78
CA ASN A 179 5.13 18.78 2.81
C ASN A 179 6.68 18.86 2.92
N GLU A 180 7.23 19.52 3.91
CA GLU A 180 8.67 19.56 4.15
C GLU A 180 9.18 18.17 4.54
N GLU A 181 10.23 17.69 3.85
CA GLU A 181 10.88 16.42 4.15
C GLU A 181 11.73 16.56 5.42
N VAL A 182 11.54 15.63 6.36
CA VAL A 182 12.25 15.60 7.65
C VAL A 182 13.29 14.49 7.69
N ASP A 183 12.94 13.31 7.10
CA ASP A 183 13.80 12.13 7.10
C ASP A 183 13.34 11.17 5.99
N ARG A 184 14.15 10.13 5.72
CA ARG A 184 13.87 9.12 4.68
C ARG A 184 14.30 7.74 5.14
N ALA A 185 13.50 6.72 4.80
CA ALA A 185 13.78 5.33 5.12
C ALA A 185 13.58 4.41 3.91
N SER A 186 14.62 3.71 3.52
CA SER A 186 14.58 2.67 2.47
C SER A 186 14.34 1.27 3.04
N THR A 187 14.74 1.05 4.30
CA THR A 187 14.61 -0.23 5.01
C THR A 187 13.69 -0.13 6.21
N LEU A 188 13.17 -1.28 6.67
CA LEU A 188 12.32 -1.33 7.86
C LEU A 188 13.07 -0.85 9.11
N GLU A 189 14.38 -1.12 9.22
CA GLU A 189 15.20 -0.67 10.33
C GLU A 189 15.34 0.85 10.36
N GLN A 190 15.64 1.47 9.20
CA GLN A 190 15.66 2.94 9.06
C GLN A 190 14.29 3.55 9.37
N PHE A 191 13.21 2.91 8.92
CA PHE A 191 11.85 3.36 9.19
C PHE A 191 11.53 3.37 10.69
N VAL A 192 11.89 2.31 11.42
CA VAL A 192 11.72 2.26 12.89
C VAL A 192 12.55 3.33 13.58
N ASN A 193 13.78 3.56 13.12
CA ASN A 193 14.63 4.61 13.67
C ASN A 193 14.07 6.01 13.37
N GLY A 194 13.57 6.24 12.16
CA GLY A 194 12.89 7.49 11.82
C GLY A 194 11.69 7.77 12.72
N ILE A 195 10.82 6.77 12.98
CA ILE A 195 9.67 6.94 13.90
C ILE A 195 10.11 7.37 15.30
N LYS A 196 11.29 6.95 15.77
CA LYS A 196 11.82 7.36 17.10
C LYS A 196 12.22 8.83 17.16
N THR A 197 12.63 9.42 16.03
CA THR A 197 13.32 10.72 15.99
C THR A 197 12.54 11.85 15.34
N ILE A 198 11.60 11.55 14.44
CA ILE A 198 10.83 12.58 13.72
C ILE A 198 10.00 13.47 14.66
N PRO A 199 9.73 14.74 14.30
CA PRO A 199 8.84 15.61 15.05
C PRO A 199 7.43 14.99 15.20
N VAL A 200 6.77 15.28 16.32
CA VAL A 200 5.42 14.77 16.63
C VAL A 200 4.41 15.16 15.54
N ASN A 201 4.49 16.37 14.97
CA ASN A 201 3.60 16.80 13.89
C ASN A 201 3.72 15.91 12.64
N SER A 202 4.95 15.50 12.28
CA SER A 202 5.19 14.54 11.20
C SER A 202 4.58 13.16 11.52
N LEU A 203 4.79 12.69 12.76
CA LEU A 203 4.24 11.42 13.22
C LEU A 203 2.71 11.39 13.11
N LEU A 204 2.03 12.42 13.62
CA LEU A 204 0.58 12.57 13.58
C LEU A 204 0.05 12.65 12.14
N PHE A 205 0.72 13.43 11.28
CA PHE A 205 0.38 13.55 9.86
C PHE A 205 0.38 12.17 9.16
N HIS A 206 1.45 11.40 9.34
CA HIS A 206 1.55 10.09 8.69
C HIS A 206 0.61 9.04 9.30
N ALA A 207 0.39 9.06 10.61
CA ALA A 207 -0.52 8.15 11.28
C ALA A 207 -1.98 8.37 10.84
N ASN A 208 -2.45 9.63 10.78
CA ASN A 208 -3.80 9.97 10.35
C ASN A 208 -4.07 9.64 8.88
N SER A 209 -3.04 9.66 8.04
CA SER A 209 -3.14 9.36 6.60
C SER A 209 -2.83 7.89 6.27
N HIS A 210 -2.68 7.01 7.25
CA HIS A 210 -2.31 5.59 7.10
C HIS A 210 -1.04 5.33 6.28
N HIS A 211 -0.16 6.33 6.11
CA HIS A 211 1.05 6.21 5.32
C HIS A 211 1.96 5.08 5.82
N PHE A 212 2.09 4.92 7.14
CA PHE A 212 2.89 3.84 7.75
C PHE A 212 2.38 2.46 7.33
N SER A 213 1.08 2.22 7.47
CA SER A 213 0.49 0.93 7.13
C SER A 213 0.55 0.64 5.61
N ASN A 214 0.42 1.66 4.77
CA ASN A 214 0.51 1.50 3.32
C ASN A 214 1.94 1.12 2.90
N TRP A 215 2.96 1.79 3.46
CA TRP A 215 4.36 1.49 3.16
C TRP A 215 4.79 0.10 3.64
N ILE A 216 4.37 -0.30 4.82
CA ILE A 216 4.62 -1.64 5.39
C ILE A 216 3.91 -2.72 4.55
N ALA A 217 2.67 -2.46 4.09
CA ALA A 217 1.94 -3.39 3.23
C ALA A 217 2.59 -3.57 1.86
N ALA A 218 3.12 -2.49 1.28
CA ALA A 218 3.86 -2.57 0.02
C ALA A 218 5.08 -3.50 0.10
N ARG A 219 5.62 -3.71 1.30
CA ARG A 219 6.72 -4.63 1.60
C ARG A 219 6.26 -6.04 2.00
N THR A 220 4.98 -6.34 1.76
CA THR A 220 4.34 -7.64 2.05
C THR A 220 4.28 -8.03 3.54
N GLU A 221 4.55 -7.09 4.44
CA GLU A 221 4.38 -7.27 5.88
C GLU A 221 2.90 -7.05 6.28
N PHE A 222 2.00 -7.84 5.69
CA PHE A 222 0.54 -7.62 5.76
C PHE A 222 -0.03 -7.66 7.17
N ARG A 223 0.48 -8.56 8.02
CA ARG A 223 0.02 -8.68 9.42
C ARG A 223 0.35 -7.42 10.22
N LEU A 224 1.58 -6.91 10.06
CA LEU A 224 2.00 -5.67 10.69
C LEU A 224 1.22 -4.47 10.13
N ALA A 225 1.10 -4.38 8.82
CA ALA A 225 0.33 -3.33 8.16
C ALA A 225 -1.13 -3.29 8.63
N SER A 226 -1.76 -4.46 8.78
CA SER A 226 -3.14 -4.57 9.27
C SER A 226 -3.30 -4.12 10.73
N ARG A 227 -2.28 -4.33 11.59
CA ARG A 227 -2.27 -3.79 12.97
C ARG A 227 -2.09 -2.28 12.96
N LEU A 228 -1.09 -1.77 12.23
CA LEU A 228 -0.82 -0.33 12.14
C LEU A 228 -2.00 0.46 11.56
N ARG A 229 -2.77 -0.12 10.63
CA ARG A 229 -3.95 0.54 10.04
C ARG A 229 -5.10 0.76 11.03
N LYS A 230 -5.08 0.08 12.18
CA LYS A 230 -6.08 0.25 13.24
C LYS A 230 -5.68 1.32 14.27
N ILE A 231 -4.50 1.87 14.15
CA ILE A 231 -3.95 2.87 15.07
C ILE A 231 -4.26 4.25 14.49
N PHE A 232 -5.03 5.03 15.22
CA PHE A 232 -5.36 6.40 14.89
C PHE A 232 -4.75 7.34 15.92
N ALA A 233 -4.34 8.54 15.48
CA ALA A 233 -3.73 9.52 16.37
C ALA A 233 -4.69 9.97 17.49
N HIS A 234 -6.00 10.02 17.23
CA HIS A 234 -7.01 10.41 18.20
C HIS A 234 -7.26 9.39 19.32
N ASP A 235 -6.74 8.14 19.18
CA ASP A 235 -6.82 7.13 20.24
C ASP A 235 -5.82 7.40 21.38
N PHE A 236 -4.90 8.35 21.19
CA PHE A 236 -3.83 8.65 22.13
C PHE A 236 -3.94 10.08 22.67
N LYS A 237 -3.63 10.25 23.96
CA LYS A 237 -3.68 11.57 24.63
C LYS A 237 -2.64 12.55 24.10
N ASP A 238 -1.48 12.01 23.65
CA ASP A 238 -0.39 12.80 23.07
C ASP A 238 0.38 12.00 22.02
N GLY A 239 1.20 12.70 21.24
CA GLY A 239 1.99 12.10 20.17
C GLY A 239 3.11 11.18 20.64
N GLU A 240 3.62 11.35 21.88
CA GLU A 240 4.66 10.48 22.40
C GLU A 240 4.11 9.11 22.84
N LEU A 241 2.88 9.07 23.33
CA LEU A 241 2.17 7.81 23.60
C LEU A 241 1.92 7.04 22.30
N LEU A 242 1.50 7.74 21.25
CA LEU A 242 1.37 7.15 19.89
C LEU A 242 2.72 6.61 19.41
N ARG A 243 3.80 7.39 19.54
CA ARG A 243 5.16 6.99 19.14
C ARG A 243 5.58 5.68 19.84
N ASN A 244 5.45 5.64 21.15
CA ASN A 244 5.81 4.48 21.95
C ASN A 244 4.99 3.23 21.55
N HIS A 245 3.71 3.41 21.27
CA HIS A 245 2.85 2.33 20.80
C HIS A 245 3.27 1.81 19.41
N LEU A 246 3.55 2.70 18.46
CA LEU A 246 4.04 2.33 17.13
C LEU A 246 5.38 1.58 17.21
N ILE A 247 6.33 2.06 18.01
CA ILE A 247 7.62 1.39 18.20
C ILE A 247 7.43 -0.01 18.79
N LYS A 248 6.55 -0.17 19.76
CA LYS A 248 6.23 -1.48 20.35
C LYS A 248 5.69 -2.45 19.30
N GLU A 249 4.71 -2.03 18.50
CA GLU A 249 4.13 -2.86 17.44
C GLU A 249 5.15 -3.27 16.35
N LEU A 250 6.02 -2.34 15.98
CA LEU A 250 7.10 -2.58 15.01
C LEU A 250 8.16 -3.54 15.54
N ASN A 251 8.62 -3.38 16.80
CA ASN A 251 9.62 -4.25 17.40
C ASN A 251 9.11 -5.68 17.60
N LEU A 252 7.85 -5.88 18.00
CA LEU A 252 7.22 -7.20 18.11
C LEU A 252 7.28 -7.98 16.78
N ASN A 253 7.21 -7.29 15.65
CA ASN A 253 7.31 -7.92 14.35
C ASN A 253 8.76 -8.28 13.97
N ILE A 254 9.71 -7.40 14.27
CA ILE A 254 11.14 -7.62 13.98
C ILE A 254 11.65 -8.82 14.79
N ASP A 255 11.28 -8.94 16.05
CA ASP A 255 11.69 -10.05 16.91
C ASP A 255 11.07 -11.37 16.43
N SER A 256 9.78 -11.38 16.09
CA SER A 256 9.10 -12.57 15.54
C SER A 256 9.68 -13.04 14.21
N SER A 257 10.21 -12.15 13.38
CA SER A 257 10.86 -12.51 12.11
C SER A 257 12.29 -13.00 12.28
N LYS A 258 13.00 -12.58 13.32
CA LYS A 258 14.33 -13.09 13.68
C LYS A 258 14.30 -14.49 14.31
N GLU A 259 13.20 -14.86 14.95
CA GLU A 259 13.05 -16.15 15.62
C GLU A 259 12.72 -17.34 14.69
N LYS A 260 12.50 -17.11 13.41
CA LYS A 260 12.09 -18.18 12.46
C LYS A 260 13.20 -19.21 12.22
N PHE A 261 14.47 -18.82 12.28
CA PHE A 261 15.62 -19.71 12.15
C PHE A 261 16.71 -19.29 13.11
N LEU A 262 17.01 -20.12 14.10
CA LEU A 262 18.10 -19.91 15.03
C LEU A 262 19.26 -20.87 14.70
N ASP A 263 20.47 -20.36 14.77
CA ASP A 263 21.64 -21.21 14.71
C ASP A 263 21.76 -22.02 16.01
N TYR A 264 22.01 -23.30 15.89
CA TYR A 264 22.23 -24.17 17.02
C TYR A 264 23.50 -23.74 17.78
N LYS A 265 23.31 -23.20 18.99
CA LYS A 265 24.39 -23.02 19.98
C LYS A 265 23.96 -23.79 21.23
N SER A 266 24.75 -24.77 21.64
CA SER A 266 24.43 -25.78 22.65
C SER A 266 23.91 -25.23 24.01
N SER A 267 24.27 -23.99 24.35
CA SER A 267 23.88 -23.35 25.62
C SER A 267 22.54 -22.60 25.61
N LYS A 268 21.95 -22.33 24.41
CA LYS A 268 20.75 -21.48 24.29
C LYS A 268 19.48 -22.23 23.84
N VAL A 269 19.59 -23.47 23.41
CA VAL A 269 18.47 -24.23 22.81
C VAL A 269 17.34 -24.55 23.81
N ARG A 270 17.68 -24.68 25.10
CA ARG A 270 16.68 -25.03 26.14
C ARG A 270 15.75 -23.87 26.54
N ALA A 271 16.06 -22.63 26.17
CA ALA A 271 15.35 -21.44 26.61
C ALA A 271 14.41 -20.82 25.55
N GLN A 272 14.43 -21.30 24.33
CA GLN A 272 13.70 -20.64 23.20
C GLN A 272 12.63 -21.53 22.60
N LYS A 273 11.46 -20.93 22.29
CA LYS A 273 10.27 -21.59 21.72
C LYS A 273 10.33 -21.85 20.20
N SER A 274 11.50 -21.72 19.54
CA SER A 274 11.62 -22.01 18.12
C SER A 274 11.66 -23.51 17.87
N ASN A 275 10.88 -23.98 16.88
CA ASN A 275 10.82 -25.39 16.47
C ASN A 275 11.83 -25.76 15.38
N PHE A 276 12.66 -24.79 14.92
CA PHE A 276 13.62 -24.98 13.86
C PHE A 276 14.97 -24.35 14.22
N PHE A 277 16.02 -25.19 14.11
CA PHE A 277 17.39 -24.79 14.39
C PHE A 277 18.28 -25.12 13.21
N ARG A 278 19.18 -24.23 12.83
CA ARG A 278 20.24 -24.50 11.87
C ARG A 278 21.45 -25.04 12.62
N LEU A 279 21.86 -26.27 12.28
CA LEU A 279 22.98 -26.98 12.96
C LEU A 279 24.35 -26.57 12.43
N SER A 280 24.45 -25.94 11.26
CA SER A 280 25.72 -25.52 10.65
C SER A 280 25.55 -24.24 9.83
N GLY A 281 26.64 -23.53 9.57
CA GLY A 281 26.67 -22.41 8.62
C GLY A 281 26.38 -22.83 7.19
N GLY A 282 26.01 -21.88 6.31
CA GLY A 282 25.70 -22.13 4.90
C GLY A 282 24.24 -21.92 4.54
N SER A 283 23.87 -22.17 3.29
CA SER A 283 22.50 -22.01 2.81
C SER A 283 21.61 -23.17 3.23
N LEU A 284 20.37 -22.89 3.63
CA LEU A 284 19.36 -23.91 3.90
C LEU A 284 18.94 -24.60 2.59
N GLY A 285 18.87 -25.92 2.56
CA GLY A 285 18.32 -26.68 1.45
C GLY A 285 16.83 -26.38 1.21
N GLY A 286 16.34 -26.62 -0.02
CA GLY A 286 14.97 -26.30 -0.42
C GLY A 286 13.88 -26.93 0.46
N LYS A 287 14.08 -28.17 0.91
CA LYS A 287 13.13 -28.88 1.80
C LYS A 287 13.06 -28.26 3.20
N ALA A 288 14.21 -27.89 3.78
CA ALA A 288 14.25 -27.24 5.09
C ALA A 288 13.61 -25.83 5.06
N ARG A 289 13.76 -25.10 3.96
CA ARG A 289 13.07 -23.82 3.72
C ARG A 289 11.55 -24.00 3.62
N GLY A 290 11.10 -25.06 2.93
CA GLY A 290 9.67 -25.37 2.80
C GLY A 290 9.00 -25.71 4.13
N LEU A 291 9.66 -26.46 5.01
CA LEU A 291 9.16 -26.79 6.35
C LEU A 291 9.06 -25.57 7.27
N GLY A 292 10.06 -24.67 7.22
CA GLY A 292 10.02 -23.41 7.97
C GLY A 292 8.86 -22.49 7.52
N PHE A 293 8.51 -22.53 6.22
CA PHE A 293 7.43 -21.73 5.65
C PHE A 293 6.03 -22.29 5.95
N ALA A 294 5.90 -23.63 6.01
CA ALA A 294 4.60 -24.27 6.28
C ALA A 294 4.09 -24.08 7.71
N ARG A 295 4.96 -23.70 8.66
CA ARG A 295 4.63 -23.45 10.07
C ARG A 295 4.59 -21.96 10.47
N SER A 296 4.95 -21.05 9.58
CA SER A 296 4.88 -19.60 9.81
C SER A 296 3.56 -19.02 9.32
#